data_fc91f80e5a9ca721fdeb89f1771adeaa
#
_entry.id   fc91f80e5a9ca721fdeb89f1771adeaa
#
_cell.length_a   1.000
_cell.length_b   1.000
_cell.length_c   1.000
_cell.angle_alpha   90.00
_cell.angle_beta   90.00
_cell.angle_gamma   90.00
#
_symmetry.space_group_name_H-M   'P 1'
#
loop_
_entity.id
_entity.type
_entity.pdbx_description
1 polymer ?
#
loop_
_entity_poly.entity_id
_entity_poly.type
_entity_poly.pdbx_seq_one_letter_code
_entity_poly.pdbx_strand_id
1 'polypeptide(L)'
;MALLNLRGTLTICCMLGQLVSPVRTLPLHADEIGSTIATQEAVAPKAKETQGTEGIASYYAKRYNGRRTNSGQRYNPNKLTAAHPTLPYGTKVRVINLANNKEVTVTINDRCRSRKQASIDLSRAAAKKLGFLGKGTTRVCIIPLEKEPA
;
A
#
# COMPACT_ATOMS: atom_id res chain seq x y z
N MET A 1 -31.46 29.36 -33.24
CA MET A 1 -30.76 30.66 -33.08
C MET A 1 -29.49 30.32 -32.32
N ALA A 2 -28.36 30.05 -32.99
CA ALA A 2 -27.41 31.03 -33.52
C ALA A 2 -26.76 31.81 -32.37
N LEU A 3 -25.47 31.91 -32.16
CA LEU A 3 -24.23 31.98 -32.94
C LEU A 3 -23.09 31.93 -31.94
N LEU A 4 -22.02 31.22 -32.12
CA LEU A 4 -20.83 31.59 -32.91
C LEU A 4 -19.92 32.63 -32.25
N ASN A 5 -18.67 32.25 -32.21
CA ASN A 5 -17.45 33.02 -32.45
C ASN A 5 -16.56 33.28 -31.25
N LEU A 6 -15.25 33.35 -31.29
CA LEU A 6 -14.30 33.51 -32.42
C LEU A 6 -12.87 33.39 -31.85
N ARG A 7 -12.00 32.63 -32.43
CA ARG A 7 -10.69 32.96 -32.99
C ARG A 7 -9.87 34.10 -32.34
N GLY A 8 -8.63 33.81 -32.08
CA GLY A 8 -7.53 34.75 -31.87
C GLY A 8 -6.22 33.99 -31.73
N THR A 9 -5.63 33.59 -32.84
CA THR A 9 -4.43 34.09 -33.55
C THR A 9 -3.19 34.27 -32.68
N LEU A 10 -2.28 33.36 -32.82
CA LEU A 10 -0.97 33.37 -33.44
C LEU A 10 -0.18 34.69 -33.31
N THR A 11 0.92 34.64 -32.58
CA THR A 11 2.06 35.51 -32.88
C THR A 11 3.37 34.75 -32.62
N ILE A 12 4.00 34.44 -33.74
CA ILE A 12 5.38 34.02 -33.90
C ILE A 12 6.26 35.25 -33.72
N CYS A 13 7.26 35.18 -32.89
CA CYS A 13 8.38 36.12 -32.99
C CYS A 13 9.70 35.33 -32.91
N CYS A 14 10.26 35.23 -34.09
CA CYS A 14 11.58 34.70 -34.38
C CYS A 14 12.58 35.82 -34.17
N MET A 15 13.61 35.65 -33.37
CA MET A 15 14.82 36.45 -33.44
C MET A 15 16.04 35.56 -33.26
N LEU A 16 16.76 35.49 -34.35
CA LEU A 16 18.13 35.00 -34.49
C LEU A 16 19.10 35.92 -33.73
N GLY A 17 20.09 35.34 -33.10
CA GLY A 17 21.23 36.06 -32.55
C GLY A 17 22.39 35.13 -32.31
N GLN A 18 23.34 35.18 -33.17
CA GLN A 18 24.52 34.38 -33.40
C GLN A 18 25.62 34.51 -32.35
N LEU A 19 26.41 33.41 -32.26
CA LEU A 19 27.90 33.35 -32.18
C LEU A 19 28.61 34.13 -31.06
N VAL A 20 29.35 33.44 -30.24
CA VAL A 20 30.83 33.42 -30.24
C VAL A 20 31.32 32.56 -29.08
N SER A 21 32.06 31.50 -29.38
CA SER A 21 32.96 30.84 -28.46
C SER A 21 34.20 31.68 -28.25
N PRO A 22 34.88 31.61 -27.11
CA PRO A 22 36.22 31.13 -27.16
C PRO A 22 36.58 30.09 -26.13
N VAL A 23 37.30 29.11 -26.60
CA VAL A 23 38.13 28.16 -25.92
C VAL A 23 39.07 28.90 -24.94
N ARG A 24 39.09 28.48 -23.71
CA ARG A 24 40.25 28.80 -22.84
C ARG A 24 40.53 27.70 -21.84
N THR A 25 41.54 26.94 -22.17
CA THR A 25 42.63 26.32 -21.37
C THR A 25 42.35 26.00 -19.89
N LEU A 26 42.56 24.71 -19.59
CA LEU A 26 42.82 24.13 -18.26
C LEU A 26 43.98 24.84 -17.52
N PRO A 27 43.93 24.81 -16.20
CA PRO A 27 45.01 24.13 -15.51
C PRO A 27 44.52 23.02 -14.59
N LEU A 28 45.30 21.97 -14.66
CA LEU A 28 45.40 20.86 -13.75
C LEU A 28 45.74 21.39 -12.33
N HIS A 29 44.89 21.09 -11.34
CA HIS A 29 45.33 21.09 -9.95
C HIS A 29 44.73 19.91 -9.24
N ALA A 30 45.63 19.14 -8.65
CA ALA A 30 45.36 17.95 -7.89
C ALA A 30 44.81 18.29 -6.50
N ASP A 31 44.21 17.26 -5.91
CA ASP A 31 43.95 17.08 -4.48
C ASP A 31 42.85 17.94 -3.82
N GLU A 32 41.71 17.32 -3.57
CA GLU A 32 41.30 17.12 -2.18
C GLU A 32 40.26 16.00 -2.09
N ILE A 33 40.53 15.07 -1.20
CA ILE A 33 39.73 13.96 -0.75
C ILE A 33 38.57 14.55 0.04
N GLY A 34 37.41 14.68 -0.62
CA GLY A 34 36.13 15.04 0.01
C GLY A 34 35.25 13.81 0.05
N SER A 35 35.26 13.13 1.20
CA SER A 35 34.34 12.04 1.53
C SER A 35 32.87 12.47 1.38
N THR A 36 32.30 12.19 0.24
CA THR A 36 30.83 12.25 0.08
C THR A 36 30.24 10.95 0.62
N ILE A 37 29.82 10.99 1.87
CA ILE A 37 29.00 9.96 2.47
C ILE A 37 27.68 9.91 1.66
N ALA A 38 27.64 9.02 0.69
CA ALA A 38 26.38 8.60 0.11
C ALA A 38 25.60 7.89 1.22
N THR A 39 24.60 8.58 1.75
CA THR A 39 23.58 7.98 2.59
C THR A 39 22.86 6.93 1.72
N GLN A 40 23.32 5.70 1.77
CA GLN A 40 22.55 4.56 1.32
C GLN A 40 21.35 4.48 2.24
N GLU A 41 20.21 4.96 1.75
CA GLU A 41 18.93 4.52 2.29
C GLU A 41 18.93 2.99 2.25
N ALA A 42 18.99 2.40 3.43
CA ALA A 42 18.82 0.96 3.61
C ALA A 42 17.43 0.60 3.11
N VAL A 43 17.37 0.14 1.86
CA VAL A 43 16.22 -0.60 1.35
C VAL A 43 16.12 -1.85 2.21
N ALA A 44 15.21 -1.83 3.18
CA ALA A 44 14.88 -3.01 3.96
C ALA A 44 14.60 -4.18 2.99
N PRO A 45 15.10 -5.39 3.26
CA PRO A 45 14.91 -6.53 2.37
C PRO A 45 13.41 -6.75 2.18
N LYS A 46 12.97 -6.57 0.94
CA LYS A 46 11.60 -6.85 0.51
C LYS A 46 11.36 -8.33 0.77
N ALA A 47 10.67 -8.64 1.87
CA ALA A 47 10.26 -10.02 2.17
C ALA A 47 9.62 -10.60 0.91
N LYS A 48 10.00 -11.83 0.56
CA LYS A 48 9.51 -12.56 -0.61
C LYS A 48 7.97 -12.52 -0.60
N GLU A 49 7.41 -11.69 -1.44
CA GLU A 49 5.96 -11.51 -1.52
C GLU A 49 5.36 -12.77 -2.13
N THR A 50 4.72 -13.56 -1.31
CA THR A 50 3.83 -14.63 -1.78
C THR A 50 2.74 -13.98 -2.61
N GLN A 51 2.44 -14.54 -3.79
CA GLN A 51 1.40 -14.00 -4.66
C GLN A 51 0.10 -13.81 -3.88
N GLY A 52 -0.46 -12.60 -3.95
CA GLY A 52 -1.69 -12.25 -3.25
C GLY A 52 -2.90 -12.93 -3.89
N THR A 53 -3.86 -13.35 -3.06
CA THR A 53 -5.13 -13.91 -3.50
C THR A 53 -6.21 -12.82 -3.43
N GLU A 54 -6.92 -12.59 -4.54
CA GLU A 54 -8.08 -11.71 -4.50
C GLU A 54 -9.25 -12.35 -3.75
N GLY A 55 -9.92 -11.52 -2.95
CA GLY A 55 -11.04 -11.98 -2.14
C GLY A 55 -11.93 -10.84 -1.65
N ILE A 56 -12.84 -11.19 -0.75
CA ILE A 56 -13.76 -10.24 -0.12
C ILE A 56 -13.43 -10.10 1.35
N ALA A 57 -13.22 -8.85 1.79
CA ALA A 57 -13.13 -8.53 3.20
C ALA A 57 -14.47 -8.06 3.74
N SER A 58 -14.81 -8.57 4.92
CA SER A 58 -15.85 -8.05 5.80
C SER A 58 -15.24 -7.69 7.16
N TYR A 59 -16.04 -7.23 8.11
CA TYR A 59 -15.55 -6.93 9.45
C TYR A 59 -16.57 -7.31 10.52
N TYR A 60 -16.03 -7.59 11.71
CA TYR A 60 -16.85 -8.01 12.84
C TYR A 60 -17.89 -6.97 13.27
N ALA A 61 -19.12 -7.43 13.48
CA ALA A 61 -20.16 -6.62 14.09
C ALA A 61 -19.85 -6.34 15.57
N LYS A 62 -20.37 -5.23 16.12
CA LYS A 62 -20.16 -4.81 17.52
C LYS A 62 -20.49 -5.90 18.56
N ARG A 63 -21.48 -6.77 18.27
CA ARG A 63 -21.91 -7.87 19.16
C ARG A 63 -20.83 -8.92 19.45
N TYR A 64 -19.73 -8.93 18.67
CA TYR A 64 -18.62 -9.85 18.87
C TYR A 64 -17.55 -9.32 19.82
N ASN A 65 -17.64 -8.07 20.24
CA ASN A 65 -16.67 -7.49 21.16
C ASN A 65 -16.55 -8.31 22.46
N GLY A 66 -15.32 -8.64 22.84
CA GLY A 66 -15.01 -9.43 24.04
C GLY A 66 -15.32 -10.93 23.93
N ARG A 67 -15.95 -11.42 22.87
CA ARG A 67 -16.18 -12.85 22.66
C ARG A 67 -14.86 -13.60 22.41
N ARG A 68 -14.80 -14.86 22.79
CA ARG A 68 -13.65 -15.72 22.51
C ARG A 68 -13.58 -16.02 21.01
N THR A 69 -12.38 -15.91 20.43
CA THR A 69 -12.04 -16.36 19.09
C THR A 69 -11.65 -17.84 19.12
N ASN A 70 -11.55 -18.48 17.97
CA ASN A 70 -11.16 -19.90 17.88
C ASN A 70 -9.73 -20.15 18.38
N SER A 71 -8.86 -19.14 18.40
CA SER A 71 -7.53 -19.26 19.06
C SER A 71 -7.58 -19.15 20.59
N GLY A 72 -8.77 -18.99 21.18
CA GLY A 72 -8.95 -18.82 22.62
C GLY A 72 -8.79 -17.38 23.14
N GLN A 73 -8.30 -16.46 22.32
CA GLN A 73 -8.16 -15.05 22.66
C GLN A 73 -9.53 -14.35 22.72
N ARG A 74 -9.62 -13.23 23.45
CA ARG A 74 -10.81 -12.39 23.38
C ARG A 74 -10.70 -11.40 22.21
N TYR A 75 -11.75 -11.35 21.38
CA TYR A 75 -11.81 -10.37 20.28
C TYR A 75 -11.79 -8.93 20.83
N ASN A 76 -10.83 -8.15 20.34
CA ASN A 76 -10.71 -6.73 20.63
C ASN A 76 -10.84 -5.94 19.34
N PRO A 77 -11.86 -5.08 19.20
CA PRO A 77 -12.11 -4.32 17.97
C PRO A 77 -10.99 -3.33 17.63
N ASN A 78 -10.14 -2.97 18.59
CA ASN A 78 -9.05 -2.00 18.42
C ASN A 78 -7.72 -2.64 18.01
N LYS A 79 -7.60 -3.98 18.08
CA LYS A 79 -6.41 -4.71 17.62
C LYS A 79 -6.50 -5.00 16.13
N LEU A 80 -5.35 -5.10 15.46
CA LEU A 80 -5.26 -5.47 14.04
C LEU A 80 -5.24 -6.98 13.88
N THR A 81 -6.42 -7.61 13.97
CA THR A 81 -6.61 -9.05 13.88
C THR A 81 -7.65 -9.40 12.83
N ALA A 82 -7.64 -10.66 12.39
CA ALA A 82 -8.58 -11.16 11.40
C ALA A 82 -8.92 -12.63 11.60
N ALA A 83 -10.05 -13.04 11.01
CA ALA A 83 -10.40 -14.44 10.80
C ALA A 83 -10.17 -14.83 9.35
N HIS A 84 -9.64 -16.03 9.14
CA HIS A 84 -9.46 -16.64 7.82
C HIS A 84 -9.81 -18.13 7.86
N PRO A 85 -10.37 -18.70 6.78
CA PRO A 85 -10.80 -20.10 6.81
C PRO A 85 -9.67 -21.10 7.06
N THR A 86 -8.51 -20.91 6.44
CA THR A 86 -7.45 -21.93 6.35
C THR A 86 -6.10 -21.49 6.89
N LEU A 87 -5.75 -20.20 6.84
CA LEU A 87 -4.43 -19.73 7.27
C LEU A 87 -4.16 -20.06 8.75
N PRO A 88 -2.96 -20.51 9.13
CA PRO A 88 -2.60 -20.80 10.52
C PRO A 88 -2.80 -19.61 11.46
N TYR A 89 -3.09 -19.87 12.74
CA TYR A 89 -3.12 -18.81 13.75
C TYR A 89 -1.73 -18.20 13.92
N GLY A 90 -1.69 -16.87 14.14
CA GLY A 90 -0.45 -16.14 14.27
C GLY A 90 0.15 -15.68 12.92
N THR A 91 -0.37 -16.18 11.79
CA THR A 91 0.09 -15.70 10.48
C THR A 91 -0.20 -14.21 10.34
N LYS A 92 0.82 -13.44 9.97
CA LYS A 92 0.65 -12.04 9.56
C LYS A 92 0.21 -12.01 8.10
N VAL A 93 -0.78 -11.19 7.80
CA VAL A 93 -1.36 -11.06 6.47
C VAL A 93 -1.42 -9.59 6.10
N ARG A 94 -0.86 -9.22 4.97
CA ARG A 94 -1.05 -7.91 4.38
C ARG A 94 -2.33 -7.94 3.54
N VAL A 95 -3.24 -7.02 3.83
CA VAL A 95 -4.52 -6.87 3.14
C VAL A 95 -4.55 -5.53 2.45
N ILE A 96 -4.77 -5.53 1.15
CA ILE A 96 -4.84 -4.33 0.30
C ILE A 96 -6.26 -4.18 -0.20
N ASN A 97 -6.86 -3.02 0.04
CA ASN A 97 -8.19 -2.70 -0.50
C ASN A 97 -8.07 -2.22 -1.95
N LEU A 98 -8.60 -3.00 -2.88
CA LEU A 98 -8.50 -2.74 -4.32
C LEU A 98 -9.28 -1.50 -4.79
N ALA A 99 -10.18 -0.96 -3.96
CA ALA A 99 -10.94 0.23 -4.31
C ALA A 99 -10.20 1.56 -4.04
N ASN A 100 -9.21 1.55 -3.12
CA ASN A 100 -8.53 2.78 -2.69
C ASN A 100 -7.03 2.60 -2.41
N ASN A 101 -6.48 1.42 -2.69
CA ASN A 101 -5.08 1.04 -2.52
C ASN A 101 -4.53 1.18 -1.08
N LYS A 102 -5.42 1.34 -0.08
CA LYS A 102 -5.00 1.33 1.33
C LYS A 102 -4.67 -0.08 1.77
N GLU A 103 -3.67 -0.22 2.61
CA GLU A 103 -3.24 -1.50 3.13
C GLU A 103 -3.18 -1.54 4.65
N VAL A 104 -3.24 -2.75 5.19
CA VAL A 104 -3.06 -3.02 6.62
C VAL A 104 -2.50 -4.43 6.81
N THR A 105 -1.57 -4.57 7.76
CA THR A 105 -1.12 -5.89 8.22
C THR A 105 -1.94 -6.29 9.43
N VAL A 106 -2.49 -7.50 9.39
CA VAL A 106 -3.31 -8.10 10.45
C VAL A 106 -2.75 -9.46 10.86
N THR A 107 -3.04 -9.89 12.08
CA THR A 107 -2.69 -11.23 12.57
C THR A 107 -3.93 -12.11 12.57
N ILE A 108 -3.82 -13.32 12.00
CA ILE A 108 -4.89 -14.30 12.01
C ILE A 108 -5.00 -14.92 13.42
N ASN A 109 -6.14 -14.76 14.07
CA ASN A 109 -6.42 -15.32 15.38
C ASN A 109 -7.82 -15.97 15.49
N ASP A 110 -8.55 -16.02 14.39
CA ASP A 110 -9.88 -16.61 14.39
C ASP A 110 -10.16 -17.36 13.09
N ARG A 111 -11.31 -18.06 13.05
CA ARG A 111 -11.83 -18.78 11.89
C ARG A 111 -13.12 -18.15 11.41
N CYS A 112 -13.25 -18.00 10.12
CA CYS A 112 -14.52 -17.67 9.47
C CYS A 112 -14.95 -18.82 8.54
N ARG A 113 -16.23 -18.77 8.13
CA ARG A 113 -16.76 -19.76 7.18
C ARG A 113 -16.01 -19.65 5.85
N SER A 114 -15.62 -20.80 5.31
CA SER A 114 -15.13 -20.88 3.93
C SER A 114 -16.26 -20.55 2.96
N ARG A 115 -15.94 -19.74 1.95
CA ARG A 115 -16.86 -19.35 0.85
C ARG A 115 -16.23 -19.74 -0.48
N LYS A 116 -17.01 -19.69 -1.57
CA LYS A 116 -16.49 -19.95 -2.93
C LYS A 116 -15.35 -19.00 -3.31
N GLN A 117 -15.43 -17.74 -2.89
CA GLN A 117 -14.34 -16.76 -3.02
C GLN A 117 -13.52 -16.71 -1.73
N ALA A 118 -12.23 -16.43 -1.85
CA ALA A 118 -11.39 -16.14 -0.70
C ALA A 118 -12.03 -15.03 0.15
N SER A 119 -12.05 -15.21 1.46
CA SER A 119 -12.71 -14.27 2.36
C SER A 119 -11.88 -14.08 3.63
N ILE A 120 -11.92 -12.85 4.14
CA ILE A 120 -11.27 -12.48 5.39
C ILE A 120 -12.21 -11.59 6.20
N ASP A 121 -12.38 -11.90 7.49
CA ASP A 121 -13.18 -11.08 8.39
C ASP A 121 -12.22 -10.28 9.29
N LEU A 122 -12.24 -8.96 9.12
CA LEU A 122 -11.29 -8.05 9.75
C LEU A 122 -11.82 -7.46 11.05
N SER A 123 -10.92 -7.10 11.95
CA SER A 123 -11.29 -6.26 13.10
C SER A 123 -11.79 -4.88 12.62
N ARG A 124 -12.53 -4.19 13.50
CA ARG A 124 -13.03 -2.85 13.18
C ARG A 124 -11.90 -1.84 12.97
N ALA A 125 -10.81 -1.95 13.72
CA ALA A 125 -9.62 -1.11 13.53
C ALA A 125 -8.98 -1.34 12.16
N ALA A 126 -8.87 -2.59 11.71
CA ALA A 126 -8.34 -2.91 10.39
C ALA A 126 -9.26 -2.37 9.27
N ALA A 127 -10.58 -2.57 9.38
CA ALA A 127 -11.56 -2.04 8.43
C ALA A 127 -11.53 -0.51 8.34
N LYS A 128 -11.32 0.18 9.48
CA LYS A 128 -11.14 1.64 9.53
C LYS A 128 -9.89 2.08 8.77
N LYS A 129 -8.75 1.41 9.01
CA LYS A 129 -7.48 1.69 8.30
C LYS A 129 -7.62 1.49 6.79
N LEU A 130 -8.30 0.42 6.35
CA LEU A 130 -8.57 0.15 4.94
C LEU A 130 -9.63 1.08 4.30
N GLY A 131 -10.31 1.90 5.10
CA GLY A 131 -11.27 2.91 4.62
C GLY A 131 -12.60 2.34 4.13
N PHE A 132 -13.03 1.17 4.63
CA PHE A 132 -14.34 0.61 4.28
C PHE A 132 -15.27 0.35 5.48
N LEU A 133 -14.89 0.79 6.67
CA LEU A 133 -15.77 0.72 7.85
C LEU A 133 -17.09 1.46 7.57
N GLY A 134 -18.21 0.79 7.75
CA GLY A 134 -19.55 1.30 7.41
C GLY A 134 -20.08 0.87 6.04
N LYS A 135 -19.21 0.41 5.13
CA LYS A 135 -19.60 -0.04 3.77
C LYS A 135 -19.96 -1.52 3.68
N GLY A 136 -19.83 -2.29 4.75
CA GLY A 136 -20.12 -3.73 4.81
C GLY A 136 -18.96 -4.58 4.31
N THR A 137 -18.73 -4.64 3.02
CA THR A 137 -17.69 -5.45 2.37
C THR A 137 -16.90 -4.67 1.34
N THR A 138 -15.70 -5.15 1.00
CA THR A 138 -14.87 -4.61 -0.09
C THR A 138 -14.02 -5.71 -0.73
N ARG A 139 -13.61 -5.50 -1.97
CA ARG A 139 -12.63 -6.37 -2.63
C ARG A 139 -11.23 -6.06 -2.13
N VAL A 140 -10.49 -7.11 -1.85
CA VAL A 140 -9.12 -7.00 -1.31
C VAL A 140 -8.19 -7.99 -1.98
N CYS A 141 -6.89 -7.68 -1.94
CA CYS A 141 -5.82 -8.63 -2.17
C CYS A 141 -5.29 -9.09 -0.80
N ILE A 142 -5.22 -10.39 -0.58
CA ILE A 142 -4.80 -11.05 0.67
C ILE A 142 -3.43 -11.66 0.43
N ILE A 143 -2.40 -11.17 1.11
CA ILE A 143 -1.01 -11.60 0.94
C ILE A 143 -0.51 -12.14 2.29
N PRO A 144 -0.41 -13.46 2.46
CA PRO A 144 0.25 -14.02 3.64
C PRO A 144 1.71 -13.61 3.67
N LEU A 145 2.16 -13.09 4.81
CA LEU A 145 3.58 -12.81 5.03
C LEU A 145 4.21 -14.07 5.64
N GLU A 146 5.33 -14.49 5.07
CA GLU A 146 6.07 -15.62 5.64
C GLU A 146 6.46 -15.30 7.09
N LYS A 147 6.32 -16.30 7.95
CA LYS A 147 6.79 -16.21 9.32
C LYS A 147 8.31 -16.17 9.24
N GLU A 148 8.95 -15.07 9.65
CA GLU A 148 10.40 -15.10 9.81
C GLU A 148 10.77 -16.29 10.70
N PRO A 149 11.74 -17.11 10.28
CA PRO A 149 12.25 -18.17 11.15
C PRO A 149 12.78 -17.54 12.43
N ALA A 150 12.31 -18.07 13.56
CA ALA A 150 12.78 -17.67 14.88
C ALA A 150 14.23 -18.09 15.09
#